data_851945bc3a049277b33f689c30971308
#
_entry.id   851945bc3a049277b33f689c30971308
#
_cell.length_a   1.000
_cell.length_b   1.000
_cell.length_c   1.000
_cell.angle_alpha   90.00
_cell.angle_beta   90.00
_cell.angle_gamma   90.00
#
_symmetry.space_group_name_H-M   'P 1'
#
loop_
_entity.id
_entity.type
_entity.pdbx_description
1 polymer ?
#
loop_
_entity_poly.entity_id
_entity_poly.type
_entity_poly.pdbx_seq_one_letter_code
_entity_poly.pdbx_strand_id
1 'polypeptide(L)'
;MTKTLLANIALGKLGASRITSLDERSPVAEKLREMWDVTRDSILRRREWNFALKRATLSALATAPAFGYTYQYQLPTDYIRAIEFNAQAAGTSQALFEIEGDKLLTNDETA
;
A
#
# COMPACT_ATOMS: atom_id res chain seq x y z
N MET A 1 12.86 -10.02 -13.90
CA MET A 1 11.62 -10.13 -14.71
C MET A 1 11.03 -8.76 -14.93
N THR A 2 10.71 -8.41 -16.16
CA THR A 2 10.11 -7.11 -16.47
C THR A 2 8.59 -7.17 -16.34
N LYS A 3 7.95 -6.00 -16.22
CA LYS A 3 6.49 -5.90 -16.18
C LYS A 3 5.86 -6.45 -17.47
N THR A 4 6.46 -6.17 -18.61
CA THR A 4 5.99 -6.66 -19.90
C THR A 4 6.06 -8.18 -20.00
N LEU A 5 7.14 -8.80 -19.52
CA LEU A 5 7.27 -10.26 -19.51
C LEU A 5 6.19 -10.88 -18.61
N LEU A 6 5.98 -10.34 -17.43
CA LEU A 6 4.95 -10.83 -16.51
C LEU A 6 3.55 -10.71 -17.12
N ALA A 7 3.28 -9.57 -17.77
CA ALA A 7 2.00 -9.37 -18.47
C ALA A 7 1.80 -10.39 -19.59
N ASN A 8 2.84 -10.68 -20.37
CA ASN A 8 2.76 -11.67 -21.45
C ASN A 8 2.55 -13.09 -20.93
N ILE A 9 3.12 -13.43 -19.79
CA ILE A 9 2.86 -14.73 -19.15
C ILE A 9 1.38 -14.85 -18.77
N ALA A 10 0.80 -13.81 -18.21
CA ALA A 10 -0.62 -13.77 -17.86
C ALA A 10 -1.51 -13.86 -19.09
N LEU A 11 -1.18 -13.12 -20.16
CA LEU A 11 -1.91 -13.17 -21.42
C LEU A 11 -1.85 -14.56 -22.07
N GLY A 12 -0.69 -15.21 -22.01
CA GLY A 12 -0.53 -16.57 -22.51
C GLY A 12 -1.44 -17.56 -21.80
N LYS A 13 -1.64 -17.41 -20.49
CA LYS A 13 -2.55 -18.26 -19.72
C LYS A 13 -4.01 -18.04 -20.08
N LEU A 14 -4.35 -16.87 -20.57
CA LEU A 14 -5.71 -16.53 -21.00
C LEU A 14 -5.94 -16.83 -22.48
N GLY A 15 -4.92 -17.28 -23.21
CA GLY A 15 -5.01 -17.51 -24.65
C GLY A 15 -5.03 -16.23 -25.49
N ALA A 16 -4.62 -15.11 -24.91
CA ALA A 16 -4.59 -13.83 -25.61
C ALA A 16 -3.24 -13.59 -26.29
N SER A 17 -3.22 -12.67 -27.25
CA SER A 17 -2.00 -12.32 -27.98
C SER A 17 -1.02 -11.57 -27.10
N ARG A 18 0.27 -11.74 -27.37
CA ARG A 18 1.33 -11.03 -26.65
C ARG A 18 1.34 -9.54 -27.01
N ILE A 19 1.85 -8.74 -26.10
CA ILE A 19 2.12 -7.31 -26.33
C ILE A 19 3.63 -7.08 -26.44
N THR A 20 4.02 -6.08 -27.19
CA THR A 20 5.44 -5.70 -27.34
C THR A 20 5.93 -4.94 -26.11
N SER A 21 5.08 -4.09 -25.55
CA SER A 21 5.37 -3.28 -24.35
C SER A 21 4.07 -2.91 -23.68
N LEU A 22 4.11 -2.71 -22.35
CA LEU A 22 2.98 -2.16 -21.60
C LEU A 22 2.65 -0.74 -22.03
N ASP A 23 3.60 -0.02 -22.64
CA ASP A 23 3.39 1.35 -23.08
C ASP A 23 2.83 1.46 -24.51
N GLU A 24 2.62 0.32 -25.20
CA GLU A 24 2.05 0.35 -26.54
C GLU A 24 0.58 0.79 -26.53
N ARG A 25 0.12 1.27 -27.70
CA ARG A 25 -1.25 1.78 -27.87
C ARG A 25 -2.21 0.69 -28.31
N SER A 26 -2.31 -0.39 -27.57
CA SER A 26 -3.29 -1.44 -27.85
C SER A 26 -4.33 -1.48 -26.74
N PRO A 27 -5.57 -1.91 -27.02
CA PRO A 27 -6.59 -2.04 -25.96
C PRO A 27 -6.17 -2.96 -24.82
N VAL A 28 -5.42 -4.01 -25.14
CA VAL A 28 -4.94 -4.97 -24.13
C VAL A 28 -3.91 -4.32 -23.22
N ALA A 29 -2.93 -3.60 -23.79
CA ALA A 29 -1.90 -2.92 -23.00
C ALA A 29 -2.49 -1.80 -22.14
N GLU A 30 -3.48 -1.06 -22.65
CA GLU A 30 -4.18 -0.02 -21.89
C GLU A 30 -4.89 -0.61 -20.67
N LYS A 31 -5.61 -1.70 -20.83
CA LYS A 31 -6.29 -2.36 -19.71
C LYS A 31 -5.31 -2.87 -18.68
N LEU A 32 -4.19 -3.43 -19.10
CA LEU A 32 -3.15 -3.90 -18.18
C LEU A 32 -2.55 -2.76 -17.39
N ARG A 33 -2.31 -1.60 -18.02
CA ARG A 33 -1.81 -0.41 -17.31
C ARG A 33 -2.80 0.09 -16.27
N GLU A 34 -4.09 0.15 -16.61
CA GLU A 34 -5.14 0.60 -15.70
C GLU A 34 -5.26 -0.30 -14.47
N MET A 35 -5.13 -1.59 -14.65
CA MET A 35 -5.30 -2.57 -13.57
C MET A 35 -4.04 -2.81 -12.74
N TRP A 36 -2.87 -2.41 -13.25
CA TRP A 36 -1.59 -2.79 -12.67
C TRP A 36 -1.45 -2.38 -11.21
N ASP A 37 -1.59 -1.07 -10.95
CA ASP A 37 -1.36 -0.54 -9.59
C ASP A 37 -2.39 -1.05 -8.60
N VAL A 38 -3.65 -1.11 -8.97
CA VAL A 38 -4.73 -1.61 -8.11
C VAL A 38 -4.51 -3.08 -7.75
N THR A 39 -4.15 -3.90 -8.74
CA THR A 39 -3.90 -5.33 -8.53
C THR A 39 -2.67 -5.57 -7.67
N ARG A 40 -1.58 -4.85 -7.94
CA ARG A 40 -0.35 -4.91 -7.14
C ARG A 40 -0.64 -4.58 -5.68
N ASP A 41 -1.32 -3.48 -5.42
CA ASP A 41 -1.61 -3.04 -4.06
C ASP A 41 -2.53 -4.02 -3.34
N SER A 42 -3.50 -4.59 -4.04
CA SER A 42 -4.37 -5.63 -3.49
C SER A 42 -3.60 -6.86 -3.06
N ILE A 43 -2.64 -7.32 -3.86
CA ILE A 43 -1.81 -8.47 -3.53
C ILE A 43 -0.89 -8.16 -2.34
N LEU A 44 -0.30 -6.99 -2.30
CA LEU A 44 0.57 -6.57 -1.21
C LEU A 44 -0.17 -6.48 0.13
N ARG A 45 -1.46 -6.16 0.12
CA ARG A 45 -2.28 -6.11 1.33
C ARG A 45 -2.63 -7.47 1.90
N ARG A 46 -2.57 -8.54 1.09
CA ARG A 46 -3.03 -9.88 1.50
C ARG A 46 -2.16 -10.53 2.57
N ARG A 47 -0.88 -10.17 2.63
CA ARG A 47 0.05 -10.74 3.59
C ARG A 47 1.26 -9.83 3.78
N GLU A 48 2.05 -10.15 4.80
CA GLU A 48 3.28 -9.41 5.12
C GLU A 48 4.44 -9.92 4.28
N TRP A 49 4.62 -9.37 3.07
CA TRP A 49 5.73 -9.73 2.20
C TRP A 49 7.01 -9.05 2.70
N ASN A 50 8.06 -9.83 2.98
CA ASN A 50 9.31 -9.27 3.51
C ASN A 50 9.92 -8.19 2.61
N PHE A 51 9.86 -8.36 1.30
CA PHE A 51 10.42 -7.40 0.36
C PHE A 51 9.61 -6.10 0.28
N ALA A 52 8.39 -6.10 0.76
CA ALA A 52 7.50 -4.95 0.73
C ALA A 52 7.38 -4.24 2.08
N LEU A 53 8.02 -4.76 3.13
CA LEU A 53 8.01 -4.13 4.45
C LEU A 53 8.90 -2.89 4.43
N LYS A 54 8.40 -1.81 5.01
CA LYS A 54 9.12 -0.56 5.13
C LYS A 54 8.91 0.03 6.51
N ARG A 55 9.99 0.56 7.07
CA ARG A 55 9.96 1.29 8.33
C ARG A 55 10.06 2.78 8.05
N ALA A 56 9.27 3.56 8.76
CA ALA A 56 9.30 5.02 8.60
C ALA A 56 9.13 5.68 9.96
N THR A 57 9.83 6.78 10.15
CA THR A 57 9.60 7.68 11.27
C THR A 57 8.55 8.70 10.83
N LEU A 58 7.52 8.88 11.64
CA LEU A 58 6.43 9.78 11.33
C LEU A 58 6.60 11.10 12.07
N SER A 59 6.16 12.19 11.43
CA SER A 59 6.18 13.52 12.03
C SER A 59 4.77 13.88 12.51
N ALA A 60 4.67 14.41 13.73
CA ALA A 60 3.40 14.85 14.28
C ALA A 60 2.85 16.03 13.48
N LEU A 61 1.55 16.00 13.21
CA LEU A 61 0.87 17.12 12.58
C LEU A 61 0.55 18.18 13.64
N ALA A 62 0.57 19.46 13.24
CA ALA A 62 0.27 20.56 14.12
C ALA A 62 -1.18 20.55 14.62
N THR A 63 -2.10 19.99 13.83
CA THR A 63 -3.51 19.89 14.18
C THR A 63 -3.77 18.56 14.88
N ALA A 64 -4.37 18.60 16.07
CA ALA A 64 -4.77 17.40 16.78
C ALA A 64 -6.04 16.81 16.18
N PRO A 65 -6.30 15.48 16.38
CA PRO A 65 -7.58 14.88 16.00
C PRO A 65 -8.75 15.55 16.71
N ALA A 66 -9.93 15.50 16.11
CA ALA A 66 -11.12 16.12 16.67
C ALA A 66 -11.51 15.53 18.04
N PHE A 67 -11.30 14.22 18.20
CA PHE A 67 -11.59 13.52 19.46
C PHE A 67 -10.91 12.15 19.47
N GLY A 68 -10.88 11.52 20.62
CA GLY A 68 -10.42 10.13 20.80
C GLY A 68 -8.93 9.96 20.99
N TYR A 69 -8.10 10.75 20.32
CA TYR A 69 -6.65 10.68 20.40
C TYR A 69 -6.04 12.05 20.54
N THR A 70 -4.83 12.10 21.12
CA THR A 70 -4.12 13.36 21.38
C THR A 70 -3.29 13.81 20.19
N TYR A 71 -2.69 12.89 19.46
CA TYR A 71 -1.77 13.18 18.36
C TYR A 71 -2.20 12.50 17.08
N GLN A 72 -1.85 13.11 15.95
CA GLN A 72 -1.98 12.47 14.65
C GLN A 72 -0.71 12.70 13.84
N TYR A 73 -0.38 11.70 13.03
CA TYR A 73 0.81 11.67 12.19
C TYR A 73 0.42 11.42 10.75
N GLN A 74 1.15 12.05 9.81
CA GLN A 74 0.93 11.83 8.39
C GLN A 74 1.57 10.52 7.97
N LEU A 75 0.79 9.65 7.31
CA LEU A 75 1.32 8.41 6.75
C LEU A 75 2.15 8.69 5.50
N PRO A 76 3.18 7.85 5.20
CA PRO A 76 3.93 7.96 3.95
C PRO A 76 3.03 7.83 2.73
N THR A 77 3.41 8.46 1.62
CA THR A 77 2.63 8.42 0.38
C THR A 77 2.53 7.03 -0.23
N ASP A 78 3.49 6.15 0.05
CA ASP A 78 3.53 4.77 -0.40
C ASP A 78 2.89 3.78 0.59
N TYR A 79 2.18 4.27 1.59
CA TYR A 79 1.48 3.45 2.56
C TYR A 79 0.40 2.58 1.90
N ILE A 80 0.38 1.30 2.25
CA ILE A 80 -0.65 0.35 1.83
C ILE A 80 -1.37 -0.22 3.05
N ARG A 81 -0.61 -0.66 4.06
CA ARG A 81 -1.14 -1.27 5.27
C ARG A 81 -0.17 -1.08 6.42
N ALA A 82 -0.69 -0.76 7.60
CA ALA A 82 0.11 -0.73 8.82
C ALA A 82 0.21 -2.15 9.39
N ILE A 83 1.42 -2.53 9.80
CA ILE A 83 1.68 -3.82 10.43
C ILE A 83 1.89 -3.64 11.92
N GLU A 84 2.70 -2.67 12.31
CA GLU A 84 2.88 -2.31 13.70
C GLU A 84 3.27 -0.83 13.85
N PHE A 85 3.03 -0.28 15.02
CA PHE A 85 3.41 1.08 15.39
C PHE A 85 3.99 1.02 16.81
N ASN A 86 5.20 1.57 16.97
CA ASN A 86 5.91 1.55 18.26
C ASN A 86 5.89 0.16 18.92
N ALA A 87 6.20 -0.89 18.13
CA ALA A 87 6.22 -2.30 18.53
C ALA A 87 4.85 -2.89 18.89
N GLN A 88 3.76 -2.23 18.50
CA GLN A 88 2.39 -2.74 18.69
C GLN A 88 1.80 -3.17 17.35
N ALA A 89 1.42 -4.43 17.25
CA ALA A 89 0.84 -4.96 16.01
C ALA A 89 -0.54 -4.37 15.74
N ALA A 90 -0.79 -4.03 14.46
CA ALA A 90 -2.07 -3.49 14.03
C ALA A 90 -3.19 -4.52 14.21
N GLY A 91 -4.39 -4.03 14.55
CA GLY A 91 -5.58 -4.87 14.66
C GLY A 91 -5.67 -5.73 15.90
N THR A 92 -4.74 -5.58 16.84
CA THR A 92 -4.81 -6.29 18.13
C THR A 92 -5.53 -5.43 19.16
N SER A 93 -6.05 -6.08 20.21
CA SER A 93 -6.71 -5.37 21.31
C SER A 93 -5.73 -4.52 22.13
N GLN A 94 -4.45 -4.74 21.98
CA GLN A 94 -3.39 -3.98 22.66
C GLN A 94 -2.86 -2.82 21.81
N ALA A 95 -3.29 -2.70 20.56
CA ALA A 95 -2.87 -1.61 19.69
C ALA A 95 -3.43 -0.29 20.22
N LEU A 96 -2.53 0.69 20.42
CA LEU A 96 -2.90 2.01 20.95
C LEU A 96 -2.91 3.05 19.81
N PHE A 97 -3.26 2.63 18.62
CA PHE A 97 -3.35 3.51 17.46
C PHE A 97 -4.45 3.08 16.51
N GLU A 98 -4.92 4.03 15.70
CA GLU A 98 -5.88 3.78 14.62
C GLU A 98 -5.44 4.52 13.36
N ILE A 99 -5.83 3.98 12.21
CA ILE A 99 -5.60 4.61 10.91
C ILE A 99 -6.93 5.16 10.41
N GLU A 100 -6.98 6.46 10.16
CA GLU A 100 -8.14 7.12 9.56
C GLU A 100 -7.69 7.93 8.35
N GLY A 101 -8.19 7.56 7.17
CA GLY A 101 -7.75 8.19 5.93
C GLY A 101 -6.26 7.97 5.71
N ASP A 102 -5.50 9.04 5.57
CA ASP A 102 -4.05 9.01 5.39
C ASP A 102 -3.27 9.35 6.68
N LYS A 103 -3.93 9.26 7.84
CA LYS A 103 -3.34 9.66 9.12
C LYS A 103 -3.39 8.52 10.14
N LEU A 104 -2.36 8.50 10.98
CA LEU A 104 -2.29 7.60 12.13
C LEU A 104 -2.61 8.39 13.38
N LEU A 105 -3.58 7.92 14.16
CA LEU A 105 -4.03 8.57 15.40
C LEU A 105 -3.54 7.76 16.59
N THR A 106 -2.97 8.46 17.57
CA THR A 106 -2.44 7.82 18.79
C THR A 106 -2.33 8.81 19.93
N ASN A 107 -2.16 8.28 21.14
CA ASN A 107 -1.83 9.09 22.30
C ASN A 107 -0.33 9.15 22.58
N ASP A 108 0.48 8.41 21.82
CA ASP A 108 1.94 8.42 21.97
C ASP A 108 2.54 9.67 21.36
N GLU A 109 3.44 10.31 22.09
CA GLU A 109 4.06 11.56 21.68
C GLU A 109 5.12 11.36 20.59
N THR A 110 5.71 10.17 20.50
CA THR A 110 6.78 9.85 19.53
C THR A 110 6.40 8.69 18.65
N ALA A 111 6.81 8.79 17.39
CA ALA A 111 6.55 7.74 16.41
C ALA A 111 7.81 7.43 15.60
#